data_bd8148c1be00811eca683facd6d76aa2
#
_entry.id   bd8148c1be00811eca683facd6d76aa2
#
_cell.length_a   1.000
_cell.length_b   1.000
_cell.length_c   1.000
_cell.angle_alpha   90.00
_cell.angle_beta   90.00
_cell.angle_gamma   90.00
#
_symmetry.space_group_name_H-M   'P 1'
#
loop_
_entity.id
_entity.type
_entity.pdbx_description
1 polymer ?
#
loop_
_entity_poly.entity_id
_entity_poly.type
_entity_poly.pdbx_seq_one_letter_code
_entity_poly.pdbx_strand_id
1 'polypeptide(L)'
;AKLKWPVIADPRSNCRVASESSHGATVVSCADVMLRHHPTAESLKPSVVIRIGDPPVSKVVNQWLAQCGGEQIAVTQQPSLIDPDKVVTTHIVGSINELFIEMTRGVDSRTETEWMNSWKRCERSARTALDKKLSEQDQLTEPTCAVTVSSSLVSGSNLVVSSSMPVRDLEWFAPARDGVRVFSNRGVNGIDGVVSTAVGVALSSKAPTALLIGDIALLHDSNGLLNLIRRDVQLKIIVVDNEGGGIFSFLPQAQAMEGAQFEQLFGTPHSVDFEALAKTHGIPFTWVATAEDLQREMSNTATSIVGVRTDRNTNVDDHNALYSAVADSLLK
;
A
#
# COMPACT_ATOMS: atom_id res chain seq x y z
N ALA A 1 6.82 11.75 -18.29
CA ALA A 1 6.86 13.20 -18.52
C ALA A 1 6.52 13.57 -19.97
N LYS A 2 7.23 13.02 -21.01
CA LYS A 2 7.03 13.42 -22.41
C LYS A 2 5.61 13.23 -22.94
N LEU A 3 4.97 12.11 -22.61
CA LEU A 3 3.59 11.81 -23.05
C LEU A 3 2.53 12.69 -22.37
N LYS A 4 2.85 13.29 -21.23
CA LYS A 4 1.87 13.98 -20.38
C LYS A 4 0.69 13.09 -20.01
N TRP A 5 0.98 11.85 -19.67
CA TRP A 5 0.00 10.88 -19.17
C TRP A 5 0.14 10.71 -17.66
N PRO A 6 -0.96 10.40 -16.94
CA PRO A 6 -0.88 10.09 -15.52
C PRO A 6 -0.17 8.75 -15.31
N VAL A 7 0.57 8.63 -14.22
CA VAL A 7 1.24 7.40 -13.82
C VAL A 7 0.60 6.93 -12.51
N ILE A 8 -0.23 5.90 -12.59
CA ILE A 8 -0.75 5.22 -11.41
C ILE A 8 0.35 4.27 -10.93
N ALA A 9 0.98 4.62 -9.82
CA ALA A 9 2.11 3.89 -9.29
C ALA A 9 1.75 3.15 -8.00
N ASP A 10 1.80 1.81 -8.05
CA ASP A 10 1.74 0.97 -6.85
C ASP A 10 2.92 1.32 -5.91
N PRO A 11 2.74 1.35 -4.58
CA PRO A 11 3.83 1.67 -3.64
C PRO A 11 5.10 0.83 -3.85
N ARG A 12 4.97 -0.43 -4.27
CA ARG A 12 6.09 -1.37 -4.50
C ARG A 12 6.82 -1.12 -5.82
N SER A 13 6.28 -0.29 -6.71
CA SER A 13 6.86 -0.06 -8.03
C SER A 13 8.16 0.75 -8.01
N ASN A 14 8.49 1.41 -6.90
CA ASN A 14 9.52 2.43 -6.78
C ASN A 14 9.32 3.65 -7.73
N CYS A 15 8.14 3.77 -8.35
CA CYS A 15 7.75 4.88 -9.22
C CYS A 15 6.76 5.84 -8.52
N ARG A 16 6.34 5.54 -7.29
CA ARG A 16 5.45 6.40 -6.49
C ARG A 16 6.24 7.49 -5.79
N VAL A 17 6.83 8.36 -6.60
CA VAL A 17 7.74 9.42 -6.17
C VAL A 17 7.03 10.76 -6.06
N ALA A 18 7.54 11.66 -5.21
CA ALA A 18 7.03 13.01 -5.06
C ALA A 18 7.17 13.83 -6.36
N SER A 19 6.42 14.94 -6.47
CA SER A 19 6.37 15.73 -7.70
C SER A 19 7.74 16.31 -8.10
N GLU A 20 8.57 16.69 -7.13
CA GLU A 20 9.91 17.21 -7.37
C GLU A 20 10.83 16.17 -8.03
N SER A 21 10.70 14.91 -7.67
CA SER A 21 11.51 13.80 -8.19
C SER A 21 10.89 13.12 -9.41
N SER A 22 9.68 13.49 -9.80
CA SER A 22 8.97 12.88 -10.93
C SER A 22 9.46 13.31 -12.30
N HIS A 23 10.43 14.22 -12.37
CA HIS A 23 10.95 14.82 -13.61
C HIS A 23 9.84 15.36 -14.55
N GLY A 24 8.78 15.92 -13.94
CA GLY A 24 7.62 16.47 -14.66
C GLY A 24 6.58 15.44 -15.11
N ALA A 25 6.65 14.19 -14.62
CA ALA A 25 5.55 13.25 -14.72
C ALA A 25 4.51 13.53 -13.63
N THR A 26 3.26 13.22 -13.89
CA THR A 26 2.19 13.27 -12.87
C THR A 26 2.00 11.87 -12.29
N VAL A 27 2.48 11.69 -11.08
CA VAL A 27 2.27 10.47 -10.31
C VAL A 27 0.96 10.59 -9.55
N VAL A 28 0.09 9.59 -9.69
CA VAL A 28 -1.22 9.49 -9.03
C VAL A 28 -1.10 8.51 -7.87
N SER A 29 -1.27 9.02 -6.66
CA SER A 29 -1.18 8.25 -5.43
C SER A 29 -2.54 7.89 -4.84
N CYS A 30 -3.59 8.60 -5.22
CA CYS A 30 -4.95 8.44 -4.71
C CYS A 30 -5.87 7.67 -5.69
N ALA A 31 -5.31 6.92 -6.64
CA ALA A 31 -6.09 6.29 -7.72
C ALA A 31 -7.22 5.41 -7.18
N ASP A 32 -6.97 4.54 -6.18
CA ASP A 32 -7.99 3.67 -5.61
C ASP A 32 -9.20 4.48 -5.12
N VAL A 33 -8.95 5.43 -4.23
CA VAL A 33 -10.01 6.21 -3.58
C VAL A 33 -10.75 7.14 -4.55
N MET A 34 -10.06 7.69 -5.54
CA MET A 34 -10.66 8.54 -6.58
C MET A 34 -11.60 7.73 -7.49
N LEU A 35 -11.16 6.55 -7.90
CA LEU A 35 -11.89 5.71 -8.86
C LEU A 35 -13.07 4.95 -8.22
N ARG A 36 -13.24 5.01 -6.90
CA ARG A 36 -14.48 4.60 -6.21
C ARG A 36 -15.63 5.55 -6.52
N HIS A 37 -15.36 6.81 -6.84
CA HIS A 37 -16.38 7.78 -7.25
C HIS A 37 -16.70 7.57 -8.74
N HIS A 38 -17.81 6.93 -9.03
CA HIS A 38 -18.19 6.49 -10.39
C HIS A 38 -18.14 7.61 -11.44
N PRO A 39 -18.68 8.84 -11.22
CA PRO A 39 -18.57 9.91 -12.21
C PRO A 39 -17.13 10.29 -12.55
N THR A 40 -16.24 10.32 -11.56
CA THR A 40 -14.80 10.57 -11.78
C THR A 40 -14.17 9.42 -12.55
N ALA A 41 -14.44 8.17 -12.17
CA ALA A 41 -13.92 6.98 -12.84
C ALA A 41 -14.29 6.97 -14.33
N GLU A 42 -15.54 7.34 -14.69
CA GLU A 42 -15.98 7.44 -16.09
C GLU A 42 -15.27 8.58 -16.84
N SER A 43 -15.14 9.75 -16.23
CA SER A 43 -14.51 10.91 -16.87
C SER A 43 -13.00 10.75 -17.10
N LEU A 44 -12.35 9.89 -16.33
CA LEU A 44 -10.90 9.66 -16.38
C LEU A 44 -10.50 8.45 -17.24
N LYS A 45 -11.43 7.76 -17.89
CA LYS A 45 -11.13 6.59 -18.73
C LYS A 45 -10.15 6.94 -19.86
N PRO A 46 -9.05 6.18 -20.01
CA PRO A 46 -8.11 6.33 -21.09
C PRO A 46 -8.54 5.53 -22.33
N SER A 47 -8.06 5.93 -23.51
CA SER A 47 -8.15 5.14 -24.74
C SER A 47 -7.00 4.14 -24.91
N VAL A 48 -5.87 4.39 -24.21
CA VAL A 48 -4.68 3.52 -24.23
C VAL A 48 -4.15 3.39 -22.81
N VAL A 49 -3.82 2.16 -22.40
CA VAL A 49 -3.18 1.84 -21.12
C VAL A 49 -1.86 1.13 -21.39
N ILE A 50 -0.79 1.58 -20.73
CA ILE A 50 0.49 0.86 -20.68
C ILE A 50 0.65 0.30 -19.26
N ARG A 51 0.60 -1.01 -19.14
CA ARG A 51 0.80 -1.73 -17.88
C ARG A 51 2.24 -2.21 -17.80
N ILE A 52 2.95 -1.86 -16.74
CA ILE A 52 4.37 -2.19 -16.56
C ILE A 52 4.52 -3.14 -15.38
N GLY A 53 4.94 -4.37 -15.63
CA GLY A 53 5.03 -5.41 -14.62
C GLY A 53 3.68 -5.97 -14.22
N ASP A 54 3.56 -6.38 -12.95
CA ASP A 54 2.37 -7.01 -12.42
C ASP A 54 1.24 -6.00 -12.12
N PRO A 55 -0.01 -6.47 -12.00
CA PRO A 55 -1.14 -5.63 -11.61
C PRO A 55 -0.93 -4.96 -10.25
N PRO A 56 -1.49 -3.73 -10.05
CA PRO A 56 -1.45 -3.06 -8.75
C PRO A 56 -2.25 -3.83 -7.68
N VAL A 57 -1.98 -3.53 -6.41
CA VAL A 57 -2.72 -4.11 -5.27
C VAL A 57 -4.20 -3.76 -5.31
N SER A 58 -4.53 -2.55 -5.77
CA SER A 58 -5.91 -2.05 -5.78
C SER A 58 -6.83 -2.87 -6.67
N LYS A 59 -7.85 -3.47 -6.05
CA LYS A 59 -8.95 -4.13 -6.77
C LYS A 59 -9.75 -3.12 -7.59
N VAL A 60 -9.96 -1.90 -7.07
CA VAL A 60 -10.73 -0.85 -7.74
C VAL A 60 -10.04 -0.42 -9.04
N VAL A 61 -8.72 -0.17 -8.98
CA VAL A 61 -7.94 0.17 -10.18
C VAL A 61 -7.99 -0.96 -11.20
N ASN A 62 -7.82 -2.22 -10.78
CA ASN A 62 -7.87 -3.36 -11.69
C ASN A 62 -9.26 -3.51 -12.36
N GLN A 63 -10.35 -3.38 -11.59
CA GLN A 63 -11.71 -3.43 -12.11
C GLN A 63 -12.00 -2.26 -13.06
N TRP A 64 -11.52 -1.06 -12.73
CA TRP A 64 -11.65 0.10 -13.61
C TRP A 64 -10.90 -0.09 -14.92
N LEU A 65 -9.65 -0.59 -14.88
CA LEU A 65 -8.87 -0.92 -16.06
C LEU A 65 -9.59 -1.96 -16.95
N ALA A 66 -10.23 -2.97 -16.35
CA ALA A 66 -11.02 -3.97 -17.07
C ALA A 66 -12.23 -3.36 -17.82
N GLN A 67 -12.73 -2.20 -17.35
CA GLN A 67 -13.88 -1.50 -17.92
C GLN A 67 -13.50 -0.34 -18.85
N CYS A 68 -12.21 0.00 -18.96
CA CYS A 68 -11.80 1.17 -19.75
C CYS A 68 -12.07 1.02 -21.26
N GLY A 69 -12.11 -0.19 -21.78
CA GLY A 69 -12.07 -0.38 -23.23
C GLY A 69 -10.75 0.13 -23.83
N GLY A 70 -10.63 0.11 -25.15
CA GLY A 70 -9.45 0.60 -25.83
C GLY A 70 -8.25 -0.37 -25.79
N GLU A 71 -7.05 0.14 -26.10
CA GLU A 71 -5.85 -0.66 -26.20
C GLU A 71 -5.14 -0.78 -24.86
N GLN A 72 -4.84 -2.01 -24.44
CA GLN A 72 -4.05 -2.28 -23.22
C GLN A 72 -2.78 -3.04 -23.58
N ILE A 73 -1.65 -2.36 -23.41
CA ILE A 73 -0.32 -2.87 -23.70
C ILE A 73 0.34 -3.29 -22.39
N ALA A 74 0.62 -4.56 -22.20
CA ALA A 74 1.39 -5.05 -21.06
C ALA A 74 2.87 -5.19 -21.44
N VAL A 75 3.75 -4.72 -20.56
CA VAL A 75 5.20 -4.83 -20.68
C VAL A 75 5.73 -5.59 -19.47
N THR A 76 6.35 -6.75 -19.70
CA THR A 76 6.89 -7.60 -18.63
C THR A 76 8.32 -8.03 -18.96
N GLN A 77 9.12 -8.30 -17.93
CA GLN A 77 10.47 -8.86 -18.12
C GLN A 77 10.46 -10.37 -18.40
N GLN A 78 9.41 -11.05 -17.94
CA GLN A 78 9.22 -12.48 -18.10
C GLN A 78 8.03 -12.76 -19.00
N PRO A 79 7.96 -13.91 -19.67
CA PRO A 79 6.84 -14.25 -20.54
C PRO A 79 5.52 -14.49 -19.81
N SER A 80 5.52 -14.55 -18.49
CA SER A 80 4.31 -14.66 -17.69
C SER A 80 3.51 -13.36 -17.71
N LEU A 81 2.21 -13.47 -17.91
CA LEU A 81 1.27 -12.36 -17.88
C LEU A 81 0.14 -12.65 -16.90
N ILE A 82 -0.05 -11.73 -15.93
CA ILE A 82 -1.21 -11.76 -15.02
C ILE A 82 -2.29 -10.85 -15.61
N ASP A 83 -3.29 -11.44 -16.24
CA ASP A 83 -4.41 -10.75 -16.87
C ASP A 83 -5.72 -11.54 -16.68
N PRO A 84 -6.27 -11.57 -15.44
CA PRO A 84 -7.45 -12.37 -15.12
C PRO A 84 -8.70 -11.92 -15.92
N ASP A 85 -8.78 -10.64 -16.25
CA ASP A 85 -9.91 -10.02 -16.96
C ASP A 85 -9.77 -10.14 -18.49
N LYS A 86 -8.63 -10.64 -19.00
CA LYS A 86 -8.32 -10.84 -20.44
C LYS A 86 -8.51 -9.58 -21.28
N VAL A 87 -8.03 -8.44 -20.76
CA VAL A 87 -8.17 -7.13 -21.41
C VAL A 87 -6.88 -6.64 -22.08
N VAL A 88 -5.77 -7.34 -21.89
CA VAL A 88 -4.52 -7.02 -22.58
C VAL A 88 -4.61 -7.36 -24.06
N THR A 89 -4.41 -6.36 -24.90
CA THR A 89 -4.45 -6.48 -26.37
C THR A 89 -3.08 -6.77 -26.95
N THR A 90 -2.02 -6.29 -26.31
CA THR A 90 -0.63 -6.48 -26.75
C THR A 90 0.25 -6.81 -25.57
N HIS A 91 1.05 -7.87 -25.66
CA HIS A 91 2.02 -8.24 -24.62
C HIS A 91 3.45 -8.15 -25.16
N ILE A 92 4.25 -7.29 -24.56
CA ILE A 92 5.66 -7.07 -24.89
C ILE A 92 6.51 -7.68 -23.78
N VAL A 93 7.40 -8.61 -24.14
CA VAL A 93 8.34 -9.24 -23.21
C VAL A 93 9.75 -8.75 -23.49
N GLY A 94 10.43 -8.21 -22.49
CA GLY A 94 11.79 -7.72 -22.64
C GLY A 94 12.27 -6.83 -21.48
N SER A 95 13.46 -6.27 -21.66
CA SER A 95 14.01 -5.32 -20.70
C SER A 95 13.16 -4.06 -20.65
N ILE A 96 12.49 -3.82 -19.53
CA ILE A 96 11.66 -2.63 -19.32
C ILE A 96 12.50 -1.36 -19.54
N ASN A 97 13.72 -1.30 -19.01
CA ASN A 97 14.60 -0.15 -19.13
C ASN A 97 14.98 0.14 -20.58
N GLU A 98 15.39 -0.87 -21.35
CA GLU A 98 15.77 -0.71 -22.75
C GLU A 98 14.59 -0.26 -23.59
N LEU A 99 13.43 -0.88 -23.40
CA LEU A 99 12.21 -0.51 -24.11
C LEU A 99 11.84 0.96 -23.87
N PHE A 100 11.85 1.40 -22.59
CA PHE A 100 11.50 2.79 -22.27
C PHE A 100 12.56 3.81 -22.73
N ILE A 101 13.84 3.43 -22.79
CA ILE A 101 14.88 4.27 -23.40
C ILE A 101 14.56 4.47 -24.87
N GLU A 102 14.29 3.41 -25.63
CA GLU A 102 13.98 3.49 -27.05
C GLU A 102 12.66 4.25 -27.31
N MET A 103 11.60 3.93 -26.57
CA MET A 103 10.33 4.67 -26.66
C MET A 103 10.53 6.16 -26.39
N THR A 104 11.37 6.53 -25.40
CA THR A 104 11.62 7.92 -25.06
C THR A 104 12.37 8.67 -26.16
N ARG A 105 13.21 7.98 -26.95
CA ARG A 105 13.91 8.57 -28.11
C ARG A 105 12.94 8.84 -29.27
N GLY A 106 11.96 7.94 -29.47
CA GLY A 106 11.02 8.01 -30.59
C GLY A 106 9.78 8.89 -30.34
N VAL A 107 9.61 9.44 -29.12
CA VAL A 107 8.42 10.22 -28.77
C VAL A 107 8.77 11.68 -28.54
N ASP A 108 8.05 12.57 -29.24
CA ASP A 108 8.10 14.00 -28.99
C ASP A 108 7.34 14.39 -27.72
N SER A 109 7.77 15.48 -27.09
CA SER A 109 7.06 16.02 -25.93
C SER A 109 5.69 16.55 -26.35
N ARG A 110 4.65 16.09 -25.66
CA ARG A 110 3.27 16.52 -25.89
C ARG A 110 2.89 17.68 -24.97
N THR A 111 1.90 18.45 -25.38
CA THR A 111 1.23 19.42 -24.52
C THR A 111 0.25 18.72 -23.57
N GLU A 112 0.02 19.32 -22.42
CA GLU A 112 -1.00 18.82 -21.51
C GLU A 112 -2.38 19.00 -22.11
N THR A 113 -3.23 17.98 -21.93
CA THR A 113 -4.64 18.00 -22.35
C THR A 113 -5.54 18.33 -21.17
N GLU A 114 -6.79 18.72 -21.44
CA GLU A 114 -7.78 18.91 -20.37
C GLU A 114 -8.06 17.62 -19.58
N TRP A 115 -7.99 16.46 -20.24
CA TRP A 115 -8.07 15.18 -19.55
C TRP A 115 -6.93 14.99 -18.53
N MET A 116 -5.69 15.37 -18.88
CA MET A 116 -4.57 15.33 -17.94
C MET A 116 -4.74 16.31 -16.79
N ASN A 117 -5.27 17.50 -17.08
CA ASN A 117 -5.59 18.48 -16.03
C ASN A 117 -6.67 17.97 -15.07
N SER A 118 -7.64 17.19 -15.57
CA SER A 118 -8.66 16.55 -14.72
C SER A 118 -8.03 15.54 -13.76
N TRP A 119 -7.08 14.71 -14.21
CA TRP A 119 -6.32 13.83 -13.33
C TRP A 119 -5.60 14.60 -12.21
N LYS A 120 -4.92 15.70 -12.55
CA LYS A 120 -4.21 16.54 -11.58
C LYS A 120 -5.15 17.18 -10.57
N ARG A 121 -6.31 17.65 -11.02
CA ARG A 121 -7.31 18.24 -10.11
C ARG A 121 -7.85 17.19 -9.14
N CYS A 122 -8.26 16.04 -9.66
CA CYS A 122 -8.79 14.95 -8.84
C CYS A 122 -7.77 14.45 -7.81
N GLU A 123 -6.51 14.21 -8.22
CA GLU A 123 -5.43 13.80 -7.31
C GLU A 123 -5.23 14.82 -6.19
N ARG A 124 -5.17 16.12 -6.52
CA ARG A 124 -5.00 17.18 -5.52
C ARG A 124 -6.18 17.27 -4.56
N SER A 125 -7.42 17.22 -5.07
CA SER A 125 -8.61 17.25 -4.24
C SER A 125 -8.69 16.06 -3.30
N ALA A 126 -8.46 14.86 -3.83
CA ALA A 126 -8.44 13.61 -3.06
C ALA A 126 -7.36 13.65 -1.97
N ARG A 127 -6.13 14.05 -2.31
CA ARG A 127 -5.03 14.12 -1.34
C ARG A 127 -5.33 15.11 -0.22
N THR A 128 -5.83 16.31 -0.56
CA THR A 128 -6.21 17.32 0.43
C THR A 128 -7.30 16.81 1.37
N ALA A 129 -8.33 16.13 0.83
CA ALA A 129 -9.41 15.56 1.62
C ALA A 129 -8.91 14.46 2.56
N LEU A 130 -8.05 13.56 2.07
CA LEU A 130 -7.43 12.50 2.87
C LEU A 130 -6.57 13.07 4.00
N ASP A 131 -5.66 14.00 3.68
CA ASP A 131 -4.76 14.60 4.68
C ASP A 131 -5.55 15.29 5.79
N LYS A 132 -6.58 16.04 5.41
CA LYS A 132 -7.49 16.67 6.38
C LYS A 132 -8.17 15.63 7.26
N LYS A 133 -8.79 14.60 6.63
CA LYS A 133 -9.58 13.61 7.37
C LYS A 133 -8.72 12.75 8.30
N LEU A 134 -7.50 12.39 7.87
CA LEU A 134 -6.54 11.67 8.68
C LEU A 134 -6.03 12.51 9.86
N SER A 135 -5.83 13.83 9.67
CA SER A 135 -5.39 14.73 10.74
C SER A 135 -6.46 15.04 11.80
N GLU A 136 -7.72 14.72 11.52
CA GLU A 136 -8.85 14.87 12.47
C GLU A 136 -8.98 13.67 13.43
N GLN A 137 -8.18 12.62 13.25
CA GLN A 137 -8.26 11.41 14.07
C GLN A 137 -7.38 11.53 15.33
N ASP A 138 -7.98 11.46 16.50
CA ASP A 138 -7.28 11.53 17.79
C ASP A 138 -6.55 10.23 18.14
N GLN A 139 -7.01 9.10 17.59
CA GLN A 139 -6.45 7.77 17.83
C GLN A 139 -5.91 7.16 16.53
N LEU A 140 -4.95 6.25 16.66
CA LEU A 140 -4.44 5.49 15.53
C LEU A 140 -5.51 4.52 15.00
N THR A 141 -5.92 4.74 13.75
CA THR A 141 -6.64 3.76 12.93
C THR A 141 -5.65 3.00 12.05
N GLU A 142 -6.08 1.91 11.40
CA GLU A 142 -5.20 1.18 10.46
C GLU A 142 -4.69 2.10 9.33
N PRO A 143 -5.56 2.92 8.65
CA PRO A 143 -5.09 3.90 7.67
C PRO A 143 -4.09 4.91 8.22
N THR A 144 -4.36 5.49 9.38
CA THR A 144 -3.46 6.48 10.01
C THR A 144 -2.12 5.84 10.37
N CYS A 145 -2.12 4.61 10.88
CA CYS A 145 -0.90 3.86 11.17
C CYS A 145 -0.06 3.67 9.90
N ALA A 146 -0.64 3.20 8.79
CA ALA A 146 0.09 2.97 7.55
C ALA A 146 0.69 4.27 6.97
N VAL A 147 -0.07 5.37 7.00
CA VAL A 147 0.40 6.69 6.55
C VAL A 147 1.53 7.20 7.45
N THR A 148 1.37 7.11 8.77
CA THR A 148 2.38 7.55 9.75
C THR A 148 3.67 6.77 9.59
N VAL A 149 3.61 5.44 9.50
CA VAL A 149 4.81 4.61 9.27
C VAL A 149 5.51 5.02 7.99
N SER A 150 4.78 5.11 6.88
CA SER A 150 5.37 5.51 5.61
C SER A 150 6.02 6.89 5.69
N SER A 151 5.35 7.88 6.27
CA SER A 151 5.81 9.27 6.32
C SER A 151 7.00 9.47 7.27
N SER A 152 7.15 8.63 8.29
CA SER A 152 8.21 8.73 9.30
C SER A 152 9.54 8.13 8.87
N LEU A 153 9.57 7.33 7.80
CA LEU A 153 10.81 6.71 7.33
C LEU A 153 11.75 7.75 6.72
N VAL A 154 13.03 7.66 7.01
CA VAL A 154 14.05 8.51 6.39
C VAL A 154 14.38 8.04 4.97
N SER A 155 14.86 8.96 4.12
CA SER A 155 15.31 8.59 2.77
C SER A 155 16.42 7.54 2.83
N GLY A 156 16.38 6.57 1.94
CA GLY A 156 17.25 5.40 1.92
C GLY A 156 16.71 4.18 2.67
N SER A 157 15.60 4.32 3.38
CA SER A 157 14.99 3.22 4.14
C SER A 157 14.27 2.20 3.26
N ASN A 158 14.04 1.02 3.85
CA ASN A 158 13.14 0.00 3.32
C ASN A 158 11.86 -0.06 4.17
N LEU A 159 10.72 -0.27 3.52
CA LEU A 159 9.46 -0.63 4.13
C LEU A 159 9.03 -2.00 3.61
N VAL A 160 8.98 -2.98 4.48
CA VAL A 160 8.32 -4.25 4.17
C VAL A 160 6.88 -4.15 4.67
N VAL A 161 5.92 -4.47 3.82
CA VAL A 161 4.51 -4.36 4.16
C VAL A 161 3.79 -5.68 3.93
N SER A 162 3.07 -6.13 4.95
CA SER A 162 2.34 -7.39 4.93
C SER A 162 1.18 -7.37 3.94
N SER A 163 0.86 -8.52 3.40
CA SER A 163 -0.45 -8.77 2.77
C SER A 163 -1.59 -8.49 3.76
N SER A 164 -2.84 -8.63 3.33
CA SER A 164 -4.06 -8.23 4.04
C SER A 164 -4.27 -6.72 4.03
N MET A 165 -4.65 -6.08 5.15
CA MET A 165 -4.93 -4.64 5.20
C MET A 165 -3.67 -3.77 5.07
N PRO A 166 -2.53 -4.06 5.71
CA PRO A 166 -1.40 -3.14 5.71
C PRO A 166 -0.94 -2.67 4.32
N VAL A 167 -0.84 -3.56 3.33
CA VAL A 167 -0.45 -3.18 1.97
C VAL A 167 -1.54 -2.37 1.26
N ARG A 168 -2.80 -2.59 1.62
CA ARG A 168 -3.94 -1.85 1.08
C ARG A 168 -4.02 -0.45 1.65
N ASP A 169 -3.86 -0.31 2.95
CA ASP A 169 -3.86 1.00 3.63
C ASP A 169 -2.72 1.87 3.14
N LEU A 170 -1.55 1.27 2.94
CA LEU A 170 -0.42 1.95 2.32
C LEU A 170 -0.76 2.41 0.89
N GLU A 171 -1.36 1.56 0.09
CA GLU A 171 -1.67 1.85 -1.31
C GLU A 171 -2.79 2.87 -1.45
N TRP A 172 -3.83 2.76 -0.64
CA TRP A 172 -5.02 3.62 -0.74
C TRP A 172 -4.79 5.03 -0.19
N PHE A 173 -4.01 5.15 0.89
CA PHE A 173 -3.97 6.37 1.69
C PHE A 173 -2.61 7.04 1.78
N ALA A 174 -1.50 6.32 1.60
CA ALA A 174 -0.19 6.95 1.73
C ALA A 174 0.12 7.88 0.55
N PRO A 175 0.72 9.07 0.81
CA PRO A 175 1.16 9.96 -0.25
C PRO A 175 2.33 9.37 -1.05
N ALA A 176 2.54 9.93 -2.25
CA ALA A 176 3.78 9.69 -2.98
C ALA A 176 4.97 10.28 -2.23
N ARG A 177 6.09 9.54 -2.17
CA ARG A 177 7.30 10.00 -1.49
C ARG A 177 8.57 9.38 -2.07
N ASP A 178 9.68 10.08 -1.85
CA ASP A 178 10.98 9.68 -2.33
C ASP A 178 11.76 8.86 -1.31
N GLY A 179 12.74 8.11 -1.84
CA GLY A 179 13.81 7.52 -1.05
C GLY A 179 13.41 6.34 -0.18
N VAL A 180 12.21 5.80 -0.30
CA VAL A 180 11.80 4.58 0.43
C VAL A 180 11.50 3.48 -0.56
N ARG A 181 12.15 2.33 -0.39
CA ARG A 181 11.87 1.12 -1.17
C ARG A 181 10.82 0.28 -0.46
N VAL A 182 9.75 -0.05 -1.14
CA VAL A 182 8.65 -0.84 -0.58
C VAL A 182 8.70 -2.27 -1.11
N PHE A 183 8.59 -3.24 -0.20
CA PHE A 183 8.60 -4.68 -0.47
C PHE A 183 7.34 -5.33 0.11
N SER A 184 6.84 -6.37 -0.55
CA SER A 184 5.71 -7.16 -0.07
C SER A 184 5.68 -8.54 -0.73
N ASN A 185 5.22 -9.54 -0.01
CA ASN A 185 5.01 -10.90 -0.52
C ASN A 185 3.75 -10.95 -1.38
N ARG A 186 3.83 -10.48 -2.64
CA ARG A 186 2.66 -10.38 -3.53
C ARG A 186 2.56 -11.47 -4.61
N GLY A 187 3.53 -12.37 -4.70
CA GLY A 187 3.45 -13.49 -5.64
C GLY A 187 2.30 -14.45 -5.31
N VAL A 188 2.22 -14.92 -4.07
CA VAL A 188 1.16 -15.80 -3.57
C VAL A 188 0.15 -15.05 -2.69
N ASN A 189 0.46 -13.86 -2.23
CA ASN A 189 -0.36 -13.00 -1.37
C ASN A 189 -0.65 -13.58 0.04
N GLY A 190 0.17 -14.52 0.52
CA GLY A 190 0.04 -15.08 1.86
C GLY A 190 0.42 -14.07 2.96
N ILE A 191 0.05 -14.41 4.19
CA ILE A 191 0.46 -13.68 5.40
C ILE A 191 1.58 -14.40 6.15
N ASP A 192 1.99 -15.56 5.67
CA ASP A 192 3.11 -16.36 6.12
C ASP A 192 4.46 -15.81 5.61
N GLY A 193 5.55 -16.06 6.34
CA GLY A 193 6.93 -15.72 5.95
C GLY A 193 7.24 -14.22 5.87
N VAL A 194 6.39 -13.34 6.42
CA VAL A 194 6.53 -11.89 6.29
C VAL A 194 7.66 -11.34 7.15
N VAL A 195 7.80 -11.81 8.39
CA VAL A 195 8.90 -11.44 9.30
C VAL A 195 10.22 -11.91 8.71
N SER A 196 10.28 -13.15 8.25
CA SER A 196 11.48 -13.74 7.61
C SER A 196 11.89 -12.96 6.36
N THR A 197 10.93 -12.51 5.54
CA THR A 197 11.18 -11.64 4.40
C THR A 197 11.77 -10.30 4.83
N ALA A 198 11.20 -9.66 5.86
CA ALA A 198 11.70 -8.39 6.39
C ALA A 198 13.13 -8.50 6.92
N VAL A 199 13.44 -9.60 7.61
CA VAL A 199 14.81 -9.91 8.05
C VAL A 199 15.75 -10.05 6.84
N GLY A 200 15.33 -10.74 5.78
CA GLY A 200 16.10 -10.87 4.55
C GLY A 200 16.39 -9.54 3.87
N VAL A 201 15.38 -8.65 3.78
CA VAL A 201 15.53 -7.29 3.24
C VAL A 201 16.50 -6.46 4.08
N ALA A 202 16.37 -6.49 5.41
CA ALA A 202 17.26 -5.76 6.31
C ALA A 202 18.71 -6.22 6.20
N LEU A 203 18.94 -7.53 6.15
CA LEU A 203 20.27 -8.12 5.99
C LEU A 203 20.92 -7.78 4.65
N SER A 204 20.15 -7.77 3.57
CA SER A 204 20.68 -7.60 2.21
C SER A 204 21.09 -6.15 1.93
N SER A 205 20.37 -5.18 2.49
CA SER A 205 20.54 -3.77 2.12
C SER A 205 21.35 -2.95 3.12
N LYS A 206 21.47 -3.41 4.37
CA LYS A 206 22.04 -2.64 5.51
C LYS A 206 21.42 -1.25 5.71
N ALA A 207 20.25 -1.03 5.12
CA ALA A 207 19.50 0.22 5.27
C ALA A 207 18.50 0.09 6.43
N PRO A 208 18.13 1.20 7.10
CA PRO A 208 17.06 1.18 8.07
C PRO A 208 15.83 0.50 7.47
N THR A 209 15.30 -0.50 8.15
CA THR A 209 14.18 -1.29 7.62
C THR A 209 13.05 -1.29 8.63
N ALA A 210 11.83 -1.01 8.17
CA ALA A 210 10.62 -1.17 8.94
C ALA A 210 9.74 -2.27 8.33
N LEU A 211 8.99 -2.95 9.19
CA LEU A 211 7.96 -3.91 8.81
C LEU A 211 6.62 -3.44 9.36
N LEU A 212 5.65 -3.19 8.48
CA LEU A 212 4.25 -2.97 8.85
C LEU A 212 3.48 -4.27 8.64
N ILE A 213 2.92 -4.83 9.72
CA ILE A 213 2.36 -6.18 9.74
C ILE A 213 1.11 -6.24 10.61
N GLY A 214 0.11 -7.04 10.22
CA GLY A 214 -1.01 -7.37 11.08
C GLY A 214 -0.67 -8.46 12.09
N ASP A 215 -1.46 -8.54 13.15
CA ASP A 215 -1.35 -9.49 14.25
C ASP A 215 -1.27 -10.95 13.79
N ILE A 216 -2.26 -11.40 13.02
CA ILE A 216 -2.29 -12.79 12.49
C ILE A 216 -1.05 -13.09 11.63
N ALA A 217 -0.61 -12.14 10.81
CA ALA A 217 0.57 -12.34 9.98
C ALA A 217 1.85 -12.46 10.82
N LEU A 218 1.97 -11.69 11.91
CA LEU A 218 3.08 -11.82 12.86
C LEU A 218 3.07 -13.19 13.54
N LEU A 219 1.89 -13.67 13.94
CA LEU A 219 1.74 -15.00 14.55
C LEU A 219 2.10 -16.13 13.59
N HIS A 220 1.76 -16.01 12.30
CA HIS A 220 2.12 -16.99 11.28
C HIS A 220 3.64 -17.13 11.05
N ASP A 221 4.42 -16.09 11.33
CA ASP A 221 5.88 -16.10 11.14
C ASP A 221 6.63 -15.62 12.40
N SER A 222 6.08 -15.88 13.58
CA SER A 222 6.70 -15.49 14.85
C SER A 222 8.08 -16.12 15.06
N ASN A 223 8.33 -17.30 14.50
CA ASN A 223 9.65 -17.94 14.51
C ASN A 223 10.71 -17.12 13.75
N GLY A 224 10.32 -16.29 12.80
CA GLY A 224 11.20 -15.35 12.11
C GLY A 224 11.90 -14.39 13.05
N LEU A 225 11.28 -14.06 14.21
CA LEU A 225 11.84 -13.20 15.25
C LEU A 225 13.17 -13.73 15.84
N LEU A 226 13.40 -15.04 15.83
CA LEU A 226 14.67 -15.64 16.26
C LEU A 226 15.88 -15.11 15.47
N ASN A 227 15.68 -14.69 14.23
CA ASN A 227 16.75 -14.19 13.39
C ASN A 227 17.21 -12.78 13.77
N LEU A 228 16.37 -11.98 14.42
CA LEU A 228 16.71 -10.61 14.82
C LEU A 228 17.85 -10.60 15.82
N ILE A 229 17.76 -11.42 16.86
CA ILE A 229 18.78 -11.50 17.93
C ILE A 229 20.06 -12.19 17.42
N ARG A 230 19.91 -13.31 16.68
CA ARG A 230 21.07 -14.10 16.25
C ARG A 230 21.94 -13.42 15.21
N ARG A 231 21.42 -12.45 14.46
CA ARG A 231 22.06 -11.83 13.30
C ARG A 231 22.32 -10.35 13.44
N ASP A 232 22.03 -9.77 14.60
CA ASP A 232 22.16 -8.31 14.85
C ASP A 232 21.49 -7.47 13.73
N VAL A 233 20.26 -7.83 13.43
CA VAL A 233 19.47 -7.19 12.35
C VAL A 233 18.75 -5.98 12.89
N GLN A 234 18.94 -4.82 12.26
CA GLN A 234 18.17 -3.63 12.56
C GLN A 234 16.82 -3.66 11.81
N LEU A 235 15.76 -3.99 12.54
CA LEU A 235 14.41 -4.06 12.02
C LEU A 235 13.41 -3.49 13.03
N LYS A 236 12.68 -2.45 12.65
CA LYS A 236 11.54 -1.92 13.41
C LYS A 236 10.27 -2.64 12.93
N ILE A 237 9.59 -3.33 13.83
CA ILE A 237 8.33 -4.04 13.51
C ILE A 237 7.18 -3.25 14.09
N ILE A 238 6.23 -2.85 13.25
CA ILE A 238 4.99 -2.20 13.66
C ILE A 238 3.87 -3.23 13.46
N VAL A 239 3.34 -3.75 14.58
CA VAL A 239 2.25 -4.71 14.57
C VAL A 239 0.93 -3.98 14.82
N VAL A 240 0.02 -4.08 13.84
CA VAL A 240 -1.36 -3.62 13.96
C VAL A 240 -2.17 -4.78 14.53
N ASP A 241 -2.59 -4.61 15.79
CA ASP A 241 -3.36 -5.60 16.55
C ASP A 241 -4.83 -5.19 16.58
N ASN A 242 -5.63 -5.83 15.73
CA ASN A 242 -7.08 -5.68 15.68
C ASN A 242 -7.82 -6.94 16.15
N GLU A 243 -7.12 -7.86 16.82
CA GLU A 243 -7.64 -9.13 17.30
C GLU A 243 -8.19 -10.01 16.17
N GLY A 244 -7.52 -10.07 15.00
CA GLY A 244 -7.92 -11.07 14.00
C GLY A 244 -7.87 -10.68 12.53
N GLY A 245 -8.75 -11.33 11.75
CA GLY A 245 -8.82 -11.21 10.30
C GLY A 245 -9.57 -9.98 9.79
N GLY A 246 -9.13 -8.76 10.10
CA GLY A 246 -9.83 -7.50 9.79
C GLY A 246 -10.24 -7.33 8.32
N ILE A 247 -9.45 -7.84 7.36
CA ILE A 247 -9.77 -7.76 5.93
C ILE A 247 -11.13 -8.39 5.58
N PHE A 248 -11.54 -9.43 6.30
CA PHE A 248 -12.77 -10.14 5.99
C PHE A 248 -14.02 -9.33 6.31
N SER A 249 -13.92 -8.32 7.19
CA SER A 249 -15.02 -7.39 7.49
C SER A 249 -15.41 -6.52 6.27
N PHE A 250 -14.53 -6.38 5.28
CA PHE A 250 -14.81 -5.68 4.02
C PHE A 250 -15.47 -6.56 2.95
N LEU A 251 -15.74 -7.83 3.24
CA LEU A 251 -16.30 -8.78 2.29
C LEU A 251 -17.80 -9.00 2.54
N PRO A 252 -18.57 -9.38 1.50
CA PRO A 252 -19.99 -9.64 1.65
C PRO A 252 -20.35 -10.68 2.73
N GLN A 253 -19.44 -11.59 3.03
CA GLN A 253 -19.61 -12.63 4.07
C GLN A 253 -19.84 -12.04 5.45
N ALA A 254 -19.24 -10.87 5.76
CA ALA A 254 -19.42 -10.19 7.04
C ALA A 254 -20.88 -9.80 7.31
N GLN A 255 -21.65 -9.54 6.23
CA GLN A 255 -23.07 -9.17 6.33
C GLN A 255 -24.01 -10.37 6.13
N ALA A 256 -23.53 -11.42 5.44
CA ALA A 256 -24.35 -12.59 5.07
C ALA A 256 -24.33 -13.72 6.11
N MET A 257 -23.37 -13.72 7.04
CA MET A 257 -23.18 -14.78 8.02
C MET A 257 -23.63 -14.34 9.41
N GLU A 258 -23.99 -15.32 10.23
CA GLU A 258 -24.19 -15.10 11.67
C GLU A 258 -22.84 -14.67 12.32
N GLY A 259 -22.89 -13.68 13.23
CA GLY A 259 -21.71 -13.09 13.82
C GLY A 259 -20.77 -14.10 14.48
N ALA A 260 -21.28 -15.05 15.26
CA ALA A 260 -20.46 -16.08 15.90
C ALA A 260 -19.74 -16.98 14.87
N GLN A 261 -20.43 -17.34 13.79
CA GLN A 261 -19.86 -18.14 12.71
C GLN A 261 -18.81 -17.35 11.92
N PHE A 262 -19.08 -16.06 11.67
CA PHE A 262 -18.11 -15.16 11.03
C PHE A 262 -16.82 -15.04 11.87
N GLU A 263 -16.95 -14.83 13.18
CA GLU A 263 -15.80 -14.75 14.08
C GLU A 263 -14.99 -16.06 14.09
N GLN A 264 -15.65 -17.20 14.10
CA GLN A 264 -14.98 -18.49 14.10
C GLN A 264 -14.20 -18.76 12.79
N LEU A 265 -14.74 -18.39 11.62
CA LEU A 265 -14.20 -18.78 10.33
C LEU A 265 -13.30 -17.70 9.69
N PHE A 266 -13.56 -16.43 9.99
CA PHE A 266 -12.91 -15.28 9.35
C PHE A 266 -12.27 -14.31 10.34
N GLY A 267 -12.99 -13.95 11.41
CA GLY A 267 -12.48 -13.07 12.45
C GLY A 267 -11.28 -13.66 13.18
N THR A 268 -11.39 -14.93 13.56
CA THR A 268 -10.32 -15.72 14.22
C THR A 268 -9.60 -14.96 15.34
N PRO A 269 -10.33 -14.45 16.36
CA PRO A 269 -9.71 -13.72 17.46
C PRO A 269 -8.74 -14.63 18.23
N HIS A 270 -7.64 -14.08 18.75
CA HIS A 270 -6.52 -14.87 19.27
C HIS A 270 -6.10 -14.56 20.71
N SER A 271 -6.39 -13.37 21.23
CA SER A 271 -6.01 -12.92 22.59
C SER A 271 -4.53 -13.12 22.94
N VAL A 272 -3.62 -12.99 21.97
CA VAL A 272 -2.18 -13.17 22.19
C VAL A 272 -1.58 -11.91 22.79
N ASP A 273 -0.76 -12.08 23.82
CA ASP A 273 0.03 -11.01 24.40
C ASP A 273 1.32 -10.81 23.59
N PHE A 274 1.35 -9.78 22.73
CA PHE A 274 2.50 -9.45 21.90
C PHE A 274 3.69 -8.92 22.70
N GLU A 275 3.48 -8.30 23.86
CA GLU A 275 4.56 -7.90 24.76
C GLU A 275 5.27 -9.13 25.34
N ALA A 276 4.49 -10.12 25.80
CA ALA A 276 5.05 -11.39 26.26
C ALA A 276 5.76 -12.15 25.13
N LEU A 277 5.22 -12.14 23.90
CA LEU A 277 5.87 -12.73 22.73
C LEU A 277 7.21 -12.04 22.46
N ALA A 278 7.26 -10.72 22.40
CA ALA A 278 8.49 -9.96 22.19
C ALA A 278 9.52 -10.26 23.29
N LYS A 279 9.10 -10.26 24.56
CA LYS A 279 9.94 -10.60 25.72
C LYS A 279 10.54 -12.00 25.61
N THR A 280 9.78 -12.99 25.13
CA THR A 280 10.26 -14.36 24.90
C THR A 280 11.43 -14.40 23.92
N HIS A 281 11.43 -13.50 22.94
CA HIS A 281 12.49 -13.34 21.95
C HIS A 281 13.57 -12.31 22.37
N GLY A 282 13.46 -11.70 23.55
CA GLY A 282 14.39 -10.66 24.02
C GLY A 282 14.35 -9.36 23.22
N ILE A 283 13.22 -9.06 22.56
CA ILE A 283 13.03 -7.87 21.72
C ILE A 283 12.30 -6.81 22.55
N PRO A 284 12.78 -5.54 22.58
CA PRO A 284 12.04 -4.44 23.19
C PRO A 284 10.66 -4.26 22.56
N PHE A 285 9.66 -3.96 23.39
CA PHE A 285 8.28 -3.75 22.96
C PHE A 285 7.70 -2.48 23.56
N THR A 286 6.89 -1.75 22.78
CA THR A 286 6.17 -0.55 23.24
C THR A 286 4.79 -0.49 22.60
N TRP A 287 3.74 -0.27 23.40
CA TRP A 287 2.42 0.09 22.86
C TRP A 287 2.35 1.59 22.59
N VAL A 288 1.75 1.99 21.46
CA VAL A 288 1.46 3.37 21.11
C VAL A 288 -0.01 3.54 20.76
N ALA A 289 -0.57 4.72 21.06
CA ALA A 289 -1.98 5.01 20.83
C ALA A 289 -2.20 6.21 19.89
N THR A 290 -1.20 7.08 19.72
CA THR A 290 -1.29 8.29 18.90
C THR A 290 -0.28 8.28 17.74
N ALA A 291 -0.55 9.07 16.71
CA ALA A 291 0.36 9.23 15.59
C ALA A 291 1.71 9.82 16.03
N GLU A 292 1.71 10.75 17.01
CA GLU A 292 2.91 11.36 17.55
C GLU A 292 3.78 10.35 18.31
N ASP A 293 3.17 9.46 19.09
CA ASP A 293 3.89 8.38 19.76
C ASP A 293 4.52 7.42 18.74
N LEU A 294 3.78 7.06 17.70
CA LEU A 294 4.30 6.22 16.62
C LEU A 294 5.46 6.91 15.88
N GLN A 295 5.34 8.19 15.55
CA GLN A 295 6.42 8.96 14.92
C GLN A 295 7.69 9.01 15.80
N ARG A 296 7.52 9.18 17.11
CA ARG A 296 8.63 9.16 18.05
C ARG A 296 9.34 7.80 18.08
N GLU A 297 8.58 6.71 18.12
CA GLU A 297 9.15 5.35 18.03
C GLU A 297 9.84 5.08 16.69
N MET A 298 9.29 5.60 15.58
CA MET A 298 9.89 5.47 14.25
C MET A 298 11.18 6.27 14.09
N SER A 299 11.40 7.32 14.87
CA SER A 299 12.65 8.08 14.84
C SER A 299 13.84 7.30 15.43
N ASN A 300 13.59 6.31 16.27
CA ASN A 300 14.60 5.40 16.80
C ASN A 300 14.76 4.18 15.88
N THR A 301 15.93 4.01 15.26
CA THR A 301 16.21 2.90 14.33
C THR A 301 16.59 1.58 15.01
N ALA A 302 16.69 1.53 16.34
CA ALA A 302 16.98 0.31 17.06
C ALA A 302 15.88 -0.74 16.85
N THR A 303 16.30 -2.01 16.85
CA THR A 303 15.37 -3.15 16.73
C THR A 303 14.39 -3.15 17.88
N SER A 304 13.10 -3.10 17.56
CA SER A 304 12.01 -3.21 18.51
C SER A 304 10.70 -3.57 17.81
N ILE A 305 9.72 -3.99 18.61
CA ILE A 305 8.34 -4.15 18.17
C ILE A 305 7.52 -3.00 18.77
N VAL A 306 6.75 -2.34 17.92
CA VAL A 306 5.79 -1.29 18.29
C VAL A 306 4.40 -1.82 18.05
N GLY A 307 3.60 -1.95 19.10
CA GLY A 307 2.22 -2.41 19.03
C GLY A 307 1.26 -1.23 18.85
N VAL A 308 0.34 -1.35 17.91
CA VAL A 308 -0.77 -0.42 17.67
C VAL A 308 -2.07 -1.21 17.81
N ARG A 309 -2.88 -0.88 18.81
CA ARG A 309 -4.22 -1.46 18.94
C ARG A 309 -5.22 -0.69 18.11
N THR A 310 -6.00 -1.42 17.32
CA THR A 310 -7.12 -0.88 16.55
C THR A 310 -8.38 -1.69 16.84
N ASP A 311 -9.55 -1.15 16.48
CA ASP A 311 -10.82 -1.86 16.63
C ASP A 311 -11.30 -2.36 15.27
N ARG A 312 -11.33 -3.68 15.10
CA ARG A 312 -11.82 -4.33 13.87
C ARG A 312 -13.28 -3.99 13.57
N ASN A 313 -14.09 -3.70 14.61
CA ASN A 313 -15.51 -3.39 14.41
C ASN A 313 -15.73 -2.01 13.79
N THR A 314 -14.85 -1.05 14.07
CA THR A 314 -14.92 0.31 13.50
C THR A 314 -14.11 0.48 12.22
N ASN A 315 -13.22 -0.45 11.92
CA ASN A 315 -12.25 -0.32 10.82
C ASN A 315 -12.89 -0.08 9.45
N VAL A 316 -14.04 -0.74 9.16
CA VAL A 316 -14.79 -0.53 7.91
C VAL A 316 -15.34 0.89 7.84
N ASP A 317 -15.86 1.40 8.96
CA ASP A 317 -16.44 2.76 9.04
C ASP A 317 -15.33 3.83 8.94
N ASP A 318 -14.17 3.59 9.54
CA ASP A 318 -12.99 4.47 9.43
C ASP A 318 -12.56 4.61 7.95
N HIS A 319 -12.51 3.49 7.22
CA HIS A 319 -12.21 3.51 5.78
C HIS A 319 -13.31 4.20 4.97
N ASN A 320 -14.59 3.93 5.25
CA ASN A 320 -15.71 4.53 4.57
C ASN A 320 -15.76 6.06 4.78
N ALA A 321 -15.36 6.54 5.96
CA ALA A 321 -15.26 7.96 6.23
C ALA A 321 -14.21 8.65 5.33
N LEU A 322 -13.08 7.98 5.08
CA LEU A 322 -12.05 8.46 4.15
C LEU A 322 -12.54 8.45 2.70
N TYR A 323 -13.21 7.37 2.26
CA TYR A 323 -13.79 7.29 0.92
C TYR A 323 -14.84 8.38 0.68
N SER A 324 -15.72 8.62 1.66
CA SER A 324 -16.76 9.66 1.59
C SER A 324 -16.13 11.05 1.51
N ALA A 325 -15.12 11.35 2.32
CA ALA A 325 -14.42 12.63 2.28
C ALA A 325 -13.80 12.92 0.91
N VAL A 326 -13.24 11.90 0.27
CA VAL A 326 -12.69 12.01 -1.10
C VAL A 326 -13.82 12.21 -2.10
N ALA A 327 -14.89 11.40 -2.06
CA ALA A 327 -16.01 11.53 -2.99
C ALA A 327 -16.63 12.94 -2.94
N ASP A 328 -16.85 13.50 -1.74
CA ASP A 328 -17.35 14.86 -1.55
C ASP A 328 -16.42 15.94 -2.11
N SER A 329 -15.10 15.69 -2.08
CA SER A 329 -14.11 16.62 -2.64
C SER A 329 -14.10 16.64 -4.17
N LEU A 330 -14.50 15.55 -4.80
CA LEU A 330 -14.54 15.38 -6.25
C LEU A 330 -15.83 15.93 -6.90
N LEU A 331 -16.85 16.24 -6.10
CA LEU A 331 -18.10 16.85 -6.57
C LEU A 331 -17.98 18.37 -6.78
N LYS A 332 -16.92 18.99 -6.29
CA LYS A 332 -16.64 20.43 -6.35
C LYS A 332 -15.76 20.78 -7.55
#